data_c42551dba2afd3a23c65aa898cba1365
#
_entry.id   c42551dba2afd3a23c65aa898cba1365
#
_cell.length_a   1.000
_cell.length_b   1.000
_cell.length_c   1.000
_cell.angle_alpha   90.00
_cell.angle_beta   90.00
_cell.angle_gamma   90.00
#
_symmetry.space_group_name_H-M   'P 1'
#
loop_
_entity.id
_entity.type
_entity.pdbx_description
1 polymer ?
#
loop_
_entity_poly.entity_id
_entity_poly.type
_entity_poly.pdbx_seq_one_letter_code
_entity_poly.pdbx_strand_id
1 'polypeptide(L)'
;VIGGSSSGKTLLVDSIWRKLSHTNFDDSHYNSFDVENLNVVNPSGIHPHYLGQNYIMKVVGDEEGHNIEDIDIIRSLFPDNKEVVNRVNTSLAKLKNDITQLIQTVKDIKSIEDKLNTTSQIGRLLVFNAVKQNIITGFVPQEENRDIIRYSKDKKEAHIAALLEIKEVLSRNPFVKEQNVTIDGLIAMLQEIYRYSEMEAMVYKEIKDASDNYATQLRTESQEDQTKTQEFNYLLESAKQYIYLNRKFMKHLNSIAAYHDEIETKEIVSSGHHLYISNQFKMNKDVVLNSFNYMLKSGKKINCFDDIRPQCLYESNFSKQKPKVQDYNDFIDRVYNEFVSMNKTVYKIKTKDDKDFESLSAGWKTSVLLDLILGYDKDIAPIIIDQPEDNLATKYINDGLVAAIKKVKKNKQIILVSHNATIPMMGDAQQIIYCENSQGKIVIRSAPLEGEINGTPVLDLIASITDGGKPSIKKRVKKYNLKKFTE
;
A
#
# COMPACT_ATOMS: atom_id res chain seq x y z
N VAL A 1 -26.81 23.56 -0.04
CA VAL A 1 -27.39 23.64 -1.39
C VAL A 1 -28.70 22.85 -1.37
N ILE A 2 -29.78 23.50 -1.77
CA ILE A 2 -31.15 22.94 -1.81
C ILE A 2 -31.78 23.13 -3.20
N GLY A 3 -32.84 22.40 -3.47
CA GLY A 3 -33.61 22.50 -4.72
C GLY A 3 -34.41 21.23 -4.98
N GLY A 4 -35.35 21.29 -5.93
CA GLY A 4 -36.13 20.13 -6.33
C GLY A 4 -35.29 19.00 -6.97
N SER A 5 -35.93 17.89 -7.34
CA SER A 5 -35.26 16.86 -8.14
C SER A 5 -34.81 17.44 -9.47
N SER A 6 -33.66 17.03 -9.99
CA SER A 6 -33.08 17.51 -11.27
C SER A 6 -32.88 19.03 -11.37
N SER A 7 -32.74 19.72 -10.23
CA SER A 7 -32.50 21.18 -10.20
C SER A 7 -31.03 21.56 -10.39
N GLY A 8 -30.10 20.60 -10.54
CA GLY A 8 -28.69 20.86 -10.78
C GLY A 8 -27.84 21.03 -9.54
N LYS A 9 -28.31 20.59 -8.35
CA LYS A 9 -27.55 20.67 -7.08
C LYS A 9 -26.20 19.96 -7.16
N THR A 10 -26.23 18.68 -7.55
CA THR A 10 -25.02 17.85 -7.71
C THR A 10 -24.11 18.41 -8.79
N LEU A 11 -24.68 18.87 -9.93
CA LEU A 11 -23.90 19.51 -10.99
C LEU A 11 -23.15 20.74 -10.49
N LEU A 12 -23.79 21.57 -9.67
CA LEU A 12 -23.13 22.76 -9.09
C LEU A 12 -21.91 22.39 -8.27
N VAL A 13 -22.05 21.48 -7.31
CA VAL A 13 -20.94 21.12 -6.40
C VAL A 13 -19.84 20.33 -7.11
N ASP A 14 -20.20 19.46 -8.04
CA ASP A 14 -19.27 18.74 -8.92
C ASP A 14 -18.46 19.73 -9.80
N SER A 15 -19.13 20.73 -10.39
CA SER A 15 -18.47 21.74 -11.21
C SER A 15 -17.50 22.61 -10.39
N ILE A 16 -17.85 22.98 -9.15
CA ILE A 16 -16.96 23.71 -8.24
C ILE A 16 -15.74 22.85 -7.93
N TRP A 17 -15.94 21.60 -7.60
CA TRP A 17 -14.83 20.70 -7.26
C TRP A 17 -13.90 20.46 -8.47
N ARG A 18 -14.44 20.16 -9.66
CA ARG A 18 -13.65 19.98 -10.89
C ARG A 18 -12.86 21.23 -11.25
N LYS A 19 -13.44 22.41 -11.09
CA LYS A 19 -12.75 23.68 -11.34
C LYS A 19 -11.57 23.90 -10.40
N LEU A 20 -11.69 23.47 -9.15
CA LEU A 20 -10.65 23.63 -8.13
C LEU A 20 -9.59 22.53 -8.20
N SER A 21 -9.99 21.29 -8.42
CA SER A 21 -9.09 20.12 -8.43
C SER A 21 -8.36 19.92 -9.75
N HIS A 22 -8.86 20.49 -10.85
CA HIS A 22 -8.42 20.23 -12.22
C HIS A 22 -8.46 18.73 -12.61
N THR A 23 -9.35 17.97 -11.96
CA THR A 23 -9.55 16.53 -12.18
C THR A 23 -11.02 16.25 -12.49
N ASN A 24 -11.28 15.13 -13.17
CA ASN A 24 -12.61 14.62 -13.43
C ASN A 24 -12.78 13.29 -12.69
N PHE A 25 -14.00 12.95 -12.31
CA PHE A 25 -14.34 11.59 -11.89
C PHE A 25 -14.52 10.71 -13.12
N ASP A 26 -13.91 9.52 -13.14
CA ASP A 26 -13.93 8.62 -14.29
C ASP A 26 -15.35 8.27 -14.75
N ASP A 27 -16.29 8.10 -13.81
CA ASP A 27 -17.67 7.69 -14.07
C ASP A 27 -18.71 8.83 -13.92
N SER A 28 -18.30 10.07 -13.85
CA SER A 28 -19.25 11.17 -13.65
C SER A 28 -19.99 11.55 -14.93
N HIS A 29 -21.32 11.49 -14.89
CA HIS A 29 -22.19 12.01 -15.96
C HIS A 29 -21.99 13.51 -16.22
N TYR A 30 -21.40 14.23 -15.28
CA TYR A 30 -21.19 15.68 -15.34
C TYR A 30 -19.86 16.06 -16.02
N ASN A 31 -19.00 15.10 -16.35
CA ASN A 31 -17.74 15.35 -17.05
C ASN A 31 -17.93 16.01 -18.45
N SER A 32 -19.10 15.83 -19.05
CA SER A 32 -19.47 16.49 -20.33
C SER A 32 -19.77 17.99 -20.20
N PHE A 33 -19.98 18.49 -18.98
CA PHE A 33 -20.25 19.91 -18.76
C PHE A 33 -18.92 20.67 -18.61
N ASP A 34 -18.81 21.73 -19.45
CA ASP A 34 -17.66 22.62 -19.41
C ASP A 34 -17.62 23.46 -18.13
N VAL A 35 -16.47 23.49 -17.47
CA VAL A 35 -16.20 24.29 -16.27
C VAL A 35 -15.20 25.43 -16.52
N GLU A 36 -14.74 25.63 -17.76
CA GLU A 36 -13.74 26.65 -18.08
C GLU A 36 -14.23 28.06 -17.76
N ASN A 37 -15.49 28.33 -18.05
CA ASN A 37 -16.14 29.63 -17.82
C ASN A 37 -16.64 29.81 -16.37
N LEU A 38 -16.50 28.80 -15.50
CA LEU A 38 -16.87 28.91 -14.09
C LEU A 38 -15.80 29.72 -13.33
N ASN A 39 -16.24 30.81 -12.69
CA ASN A 39 -15.36 31.58 -11.82
C ASN A 39 -15.55 31.14 -10.37
N VAL A 40 -14.52 30.50 -9.81
CA VAL A 40 -14.49 30.08 -8.40
C VAL A 40 -13.34 30.80 -7.71
N VAL A 41 -13.66 31.56 -6.67
CA VAL A 41 -12.67 32.29 -5.88
C VAL A 41 -12.27 31.42 -4.70
N ASN A 42 -11.01 30.99 -4.68
CA ASN A 42 -10.41 30.20 -3.60
C ASN A 42 -9.16 30.91 -3.07
N PRO A 43 -9.31 31.87 -2.14
CA PRO A 43 -8.19 32.70 -1.67
C PRO A 43 -7.13 31.89 -0.91
N SER A 44 -7.52 30.79 -0.30
CA SER A 44 -6.61 29.93 0.46
C SER A 44 -5.75 29.02 -0.41
N GLY A 45 -6.14 28.77 -1.65
CA GLY A 45 -5.55 27.78 -2.52
C GLY A 45 -5.75 26.32 -2.05
N ILE A 46 -6.56 26.12 -0.98
CA ILE A 46 -6.79 24.80 -0.39
C ILE A 46 -7.90 24.11 -1.17
N HIS A 47 -7.60 22.93 -1.71
CA HIS A 47 -8.60 22.14 -2.43
C HIS A 47 -9.60 21.50 -1.48
N PRO A 48 -10.92 21.57 -1.78
CA PRO A 48 -11.92 20.91 -0.96
C PRO A 48 -11.88 19.39 -1.12
N HIS A 49 -12.20 18.69 -0.03
CA HIS A 49 -12.58 17.28 -0.14
C HIS A 49 -14.00 17.18 -0.70
N TYR A 50 -14.21 16.25 -1.62
CA TYR A 50 -15.52 16.02 -2.22
C TYR A 50 -15.99 14.59 -2.00
N LEU A 51 -17.14 14.48 -1.36
CA LEU A 51 -17.87 13.23 -1.16
C LEU A 51 -19.12 13.27 -2.03
N GLY A 52 -19.02 12.71 -3.23
CA GLY A 52 -20.12 12.67 -4.20
C GLY A 52 -21.29 11.81 -3.73
N GLN A 53 -22.45 11.99 -4.36
CA GLN A 53 -23.64 11.19 -4.10
C GLN A 53 -23.32 9.70 -4.23
N ASN A 54 -23.73 8.89 -3.24
CA ASN A 54 -23.49 7.46 -3.16
C ASN A 54 -22.01 7.02 -3.03
N TYR A 55 -21.03 7.94 -3.02
CA TYR A 55 -19.63 7.56 -2.90
C TYR A 55 -19.35 6.76 -1.61
N ILE A 56 -19.86 7.26 -0.48
CA ILE A 56 -19.75 6.54 0.81
C ILE A 56 -20.45 5.19 0.73
N MET A 57 -21.57 5.10 0.02
CA MET A 57 -22.33 3.85 -0.15
C MET A 57 -21.59 2.82 -1.01
N LYS A 58 -20.89 3.24 -2.05
CA LYS A 58 -20.05 2.35 -2.85
C LYS A 58 -18.93 1.74 -2.01
N VAL A 59 -18.28 2.57 -1.19
CA VAL A 59 -17.23 2.11 -0.25
C VAL A 59 -17.80 1.19 0.83
N VAL A 60 -18.99 1.49 1.35
CA VAL A 60 -19.67 0.71 2.39
C VAL A 60 -20.23 -0.60 1.85
N GLY A 61 -20.67 -0.59 0.57
CA GLY A 61 -21.29 -1.73 -0.11
C GLY A 61 -20.30 -2.79 -0.60
N ASP A 62 -19.00 -2.56 -0.42
CA ASP A 62 -17.93 -3.46 -0.89
C ASP A 62 -18.02 -3.71 -2.42
N GLU A 63 -18.44 -2.67 -3.18
CA GLU A 63 -18.42 -2.73 -4.63
C GLU A 63 -16.97 -2.85 -5.12
N GLU A 64 -16.74 -3.71 -6.13
CA GLU A 64 -15.41 -3.97 -6.67
C GLU A 64 -14.66 -2.67 -7.00
N GLY A 65 -13.51 -2.48 -6.37
CA GLY A 65 -12.62 -1.34 -6.60
C GLY A 65 -12.80 -0.13 -5.67
N HIS A 66 -13.67 -0.21 -4.65
CA HIS A 66 -13.84 0.86 -3.66
C HIS A 66 -13.59 0.35 -2.24
N ASN A 67 -12.57 0.88 -1.58
CA ASN A 67 -12.21 0.55 -0.20
C ASN A 67 -12.29 1.77 0.72
N ILE A 68 -12.30 1.54 2.02
CA ILE A 68 -12.34 2.61 3.04
C ILE A 68 -11.14 3.56 2.91
N GLU A 69 -9.96 3.03 2.56
CA GLU A 69 -8.74 3.78 2.36
C GLU A 69 -8.72 4.66 1.10
N ASP A 70 -9.66 4.49 0.19
CA ASP A 70 -9.80 5.35 -0.99
C ASP A 70 -10.40 6.72 -0.63
N ILE A 71 -11.02 6.82 0.54
CA ILE A 71 -11.44 8.11 1.11
C ILE A 71 -10.21 8.77 1.74
N ASP A 72 -9.64 9.79 1.10
CA ASP A 72 -8.40 10.44 1.53
C ASP A 72 -8.44 10.93 2.98
N ILE A 73 -9.56 11.48 3.44
CA ILE A 73 -9.73 11.91 4.82
C ILE A 73 -9.64 10.71 5.76
N ILE A 74 -10.33 9.61 5.44
CA ILE A 74 -10.32 8.40 6.27
C ILE A 74 -8.91 7.79 6.29
N ARG A 75 -8.25 7.71 5.14
CA ARG A 75 -6.86 7.24 5.06
C ARG A 75 -5.91 8.06 5.94
N SER A 76 -6.11 9.38 6.00
CA SER A 76 -5.29 10.27 6.83
C SER A 76 -5.54 10.13 8.34
N LEU A 77 -6.67 9.53 8.73
CA LEU A 77 -7.00 9.25 10.14
C LEU A 77 -6.26 8.03 10.68
N PHE A 78 -5.93 7.06 9.82
CA PHE A 78 -5.21 5.90 10.28
C PHE A 78 -3.79 6.24 10.73
N PRO A 79 -3.22 5.47 11.66
CA PRO A 79 -1.83 5.66 12.08
C PRO A 79 -0.89 5.66 10.89
N ASP A 80 0.15 6.50 10.91
CA ASP A 80 1.18 6.48 9.87
C ASP A 80 1.86 5.11 9.84
N ASN A 81 1.79 4.45 8.69
CA ASN A 81 2.38 3.14 8.45
C ASN A 81 3.71 3.19 7.69
N LYS A 82 4.28 4.39 7.45
CA LYS A 82 5.53 4.53 6.68
C LYS A 82 6.66 3.72 7.28
N GLU A 83 6.78 3.72 8.60
CA GLU A 83 7.79 2.89 9.28
C GLU A 83 7.54 1.40 9.05
N VAL A 84 6.27 0.97 9.10
CA VAL A 84 5.87 -0.41 8.84
C VAL A 84 6.20 -0.79 7.40
N VAL A 85 5.79 0.03 6.43
CA VAL A 85 6.07 -0.18 5.01
C VAL A 85 7.57 -0.23 4.76
N ASN A 86 8.34 0.70 5.32
CA ASN A 86 9.79 0.70 5.19
C ASN A 86 10.43 -0.54 5.82
N ARG A 87 9.97 -0.95 6.99
CA ARG A 87 10.43 -2.17 7.67
C ARG A 87 10.14 -3.40 6.83
N VAL A 88 8.90 -3.56 6.33
CA VAL A 88 8.52 -4.68 5.45
C VAL A 88 9.37 -4.69 4.18
N ASN A 89 9.51 -3.54 3.51
CA ASN A 89 10.32 -3.44 2.30
C ASN A 89 11.78 -3.79 2.55
N THR A 90 12.32 -3.35 3.68
CA THR A 90 13.70 -3.68 4.09
C THR A 90 13.83 -5.18 4.35
N SER A 91 12.88 -5.77 5.05
CA SER A 91 12.87 -7.20 5.35
C SER A 91 12.71 -8.05 4.10
N LEU A 92 11.82 -7.66 3.17
CA LEU A 92 11.66 -8.30 1.86
C LEU A 92 12.93 -8.23 1.02
N ALA A 93 13.57 -7.07 0.99
CA ALA A 93 14.79 -6.88 0.24
C ALA A 93 15.95 -7.70 0.83
N LYS A 94 16.07 -7.75 2.14
CA LYS A 94 17.04 -8.58 2.85
C LYS A 94 16.77 -10.07 2.60
N LEU A 95 15.51 -10.50 2.70
CA LEU A 95 15.12 -11.88 2.40
C LEU A 95 15.48 -12.26 0.97
N LYS A 96 15.16 -11.41 -0.02
CA LYS A 96 15.52 -11.68 -1.43
C LYS A 96 17.02 -11.86 -1.61
N ASN A 97 17.82 -11.00 -0.98
CA ASN A 97 19.26 -11.13 -1.00
C ASN A 97 19.73 -12.45 -0.36
N ASP A 98 19.25 -12.76 0.83
CA ASP A 98 19.69 -13.95 1.57
C ASP A 98 19.29 -15.24 0.85
N ILE A 99 18.07 -15.31 0.28
CA ILE A 99 17.64 -16.45 -0.54
C ILE A 99 18.50 -16.55 -1.81
N THR A 100 18.76 -15.41 -2.47
CA THR A 100 19.61 -15.39 -3.66
C THR A 100 21.01 -15.90 -3.35
N GLN A 101 21.61 -15.44 -2.25
CA GLN A 101 22.93 -15.91 -1.80
C GLN A 101 22.93 -17.36 -1.38
N LEU A 102 21.88 -17.80 -0.69
CA LEU A 102 21.70 -19.21 -0.31
C LEU A 102 21.65 -20.11 -1.56
N ILE A 103 20.81 -19.79 -2.52
CA ILE A 103 20.62 -20.56 -3.75
C ILE A 103 21.87 -20.49 -4.65
N GLN A 104 22.53 -19.32 -4.73
CA GLN A 104 23.80 -19.24 -5.43
C GLN A 104 24.85 -20.19 -4.79
N THR A 105 24.90 -20.21 -3.45
CA THR A 105 25.77 -21.13 -2.74
C THR A 105 25.40 -22.60 -3.02
N VAL A 106 24.11 -22.92 -3.13
CA VAL A 106 23.63 -24.27 -3.53
C VAL A 106 24.12 -24.63 -4.94
N LYS A 107 24.03 -23.70 -5.91
CA LYS A 107 24.55 -23.90 -7.26
C LYS A 107 26.04 -24.18 -7.27
N ASP A 108 26.78 -23.40 -6.48
CA ASP A 108 28.22 -23.53 -6.38
C ASP A 108 28.61 -24.89 -5.76
N ILE A 109 27.92 -25.31 -4.69
CA ILE A 109 28.10 -26.62 -4.06
C ILE A 109 27.82 -27.75 -5.06
N LYS A 110 26.67 -27.66 -5.78
CA LYS A 110 26.30 -28.68 -6.78
C LYS A 110 27.35 -28.77 -7.89
N SER A 111 27.84 -27.63 -8.37
CA SER A 111 28.91 -27.60 -9.39
C SER A 111 30.20 -28.29 -8.90
N ILE A 112 30.53 -28.12 -7.62
CA ILE A 112 31.70 -28.78 -7.03
C ILE A 112 31.45 -30.29 -6.88
N GLU A 113 30.28 -30.70 -6.39
CA GLU A 113 29.93 -32.12 -6.28
C GLU A 113 29.99 -32.82 -7.64
N ASP A 114 29.44 -32.19 -8.70
CA ASP A 114 29.46 -32.78 -10.05
C ASP A 114 30.91 -32.93 -10.57
N LYS A 115 31.77 -31.97 -10.25
CA LYS A 115 33.19 -32.05 -10.59
C LYS A 115 33.92 -33.13 -9.78
N LEU A 116 33.66 -33.22 -8.47
CA LEU A 116 34.25 -34.27 -7.63
C LEU A 116 33.83 -35.69 -8.09
N ASN A 117 32.58 -35.85 -8.53
CA ASN A 117 32.09 -37.11 -9.05
C ASN A 117 32.77 -37.56 -10.37
N THR A 118 33.34 -36.62 -11.13
CA THR A 118 34.07 -36.89 -12.37
C THR A 118 35.57 -37.04 -12.17
N THR A 119 36.08 -36.79 -10.95
CA THR A 119 37.52 -36.85 -10.65
C THR A 119 37.97 -38.28 -10.43
N SER A 120 39.19 -38.58 -10.89
CA SER A 120 39.83 -39.88 -10.71
C SER A 120 39.97 -40.27 -9.25
N GLN A 121 39.99 -41.56 -8.91
CA GLN A 121 40.18 -42.03 -7.54
C GLN A 121 41.45 -41.44 -6.94
N ILE A 122 41.37 -40.93 -5.69
CA ILE A 122 42.47 -40.26 -4.99
C ILE A 122 43.78 -41.05 -5.03
N GLY A 123 43.72 -42.37 -4.95
CA GLY A 123 44.90 -43.22 -5.01
C GLY A 123 45.66 -43.16 -6.33
N ARG A 124 45.02 -42.72 -7.43
CA ARG A 124 45.67 -42.51 -8.76
C ARG A 124 46.32 -41.16 -8.89
N LEU A 125 45.97 -40.20 -8.02
CA LEU A 125 46.43 -38.81 -8.02
C LEU A 125 47.60 -38.58 -7.03
N LEU A 126 47.97 -39.55 -6.22
CA LEU A 126 49.07 -39.42 -5.27
C LEU A 126 50.40 -39.39 -6.02
N VAL A 127 51.06 -38.26 -5.98
CA VAL A 127 52.44 -38.06 -6.46
C VAL A 127 53.32 -37.81 -5.23
N PHE A 128 54.28 -38.68 -5.01
CA PHE A 128 55.09 -38.67 -3.76
C PHE A 128 56.09 -37.52 -3.65
N ASN A 129 56.27 -36.69 -4.69
CA ASN A 129 57.40 -35.76 -4.75
C ASN A 129 57.05 -34.28 -4.96
N ALA A 130 55.82 -33.82 -4.85
CA ALA A 130 55.55 -32.41 -5.07
C ALA A 130 54.47 -31.83 -4.17
N VAL A 131 54.87 -31.30 -3.02
CA VAL A 131 54.05 -30.33 -2.31
C VAL A 131 54.36 -28.93 -2.85
N LYS A 132 53.72 -28.52 -3.92
CA LYS A 132 53.69 -27.11 -4.28
C LYS A 132 52.54 -26.42 -3.56
N GLN A 133 52.87 -25.42 -2.74
CA GLN A 133 51.86 -24.57 -2.14
C GLN A 133 51.06 -23.85 -3.20
N ASN A 134 49.76 -23.97 -3.14
CA ASN A 134 48.87 -23.31 -4.07
C ASN A 134 48.60 -21.86 -3.62
N ILE A 135 49.06 -20.92 -4.44
CA ILE A 135 48.99 -19.48 -4.14
C ILE A 135 47.57 -18.93 -4.26
N ILE A 136 46.63 -19.72 -4.87
CA ILE A 136 45.27 -19.25 -5.19
C ILE A 136 44.35 -19.15 -3.95
N THR A 137 44.69 -19.85 -2.86
CA THR A 137 43.86 -19.88 -1.65
C THR A 137 43.60 -18.49 -1.02
N GLY A 138 44.40 -17.46 -1.37
CA GLY A 138 44.22 -16.11 -0.88
C GLY A 138 43.32 -15.21 -1.75
N PHE A 139 42.91 -15.69 -2.92
CA PHE A 139 42.14 -14.87 -3.86
C PHE A 139 40.64 -15.22 -3.95
N VAL A 140 40.18 -16.23 -3.21
CA VAL A 140 38.72 -16.48 -3.11
C VAL A 140 38.12 -15.38 -2.22
N PRO A 141 37.22 -14.57 -2.77
CA PRO A 141 36.62 -13.50 -1.97
C PRO A 141 35.89 -14.11 -0.77
N GLN A 142 36.31 -13.74 0.41
CA GLN A 142 35.53 -13.99 1.61
C GLN A 142 34.33 -13.04 1.57
N GLU A 143 33.17 -13.60 1.34
CA GLU A 143 31.93 -12.82 1.43
C GLU A 143 31.57 -12.62 2.90
N GLU A 144 32.15 -11.62 3.51
CA GLU A 144 31.74 -11.17 4.82
C GLU A 144 30.46 -10.32 4.72
N ASN A 145 29.48 -10.61 5.58
CA ASN A 145 28.29 -9.81 5.89
C ASN A 145 27.81 -8.86 4.78
N ARG A 146 27.05 -9.39 3.83
CA ARG A 146 26.47 -8.55 2.80
C ARG A 146 25.03 -8.19 3.16
N ASP A 147 24.88 -7.10 3.90
CA ASP A 147 23.59 -6.43 4.09
C ASP A 147 23.17 -5.62 2.85
N ILE A 148 23.83 -5.82 1.70
CA ILE A 148 23.59 -5.04 0.49
C ILE A 148 22.51 -5.69 -0.34
N ILE A 149 21.43 -4.97 -0.52
CA ILE A 149 20.24 -5.36 -1.26
C ILE A 149 20.49 -5.24 -2.77
N ARG A 150 20.38 -6.35 -3.51
CA ARG A 150 20.40 -6.30 -4.98
C ARG A 150 19.09 -5.73 -5.53
N TYR A 151 19.16 -4.47 -5.92
CA TYR A 151 18.03 -3.74 -6.46
C TYR A 151 18.22 -3.47 -7.95
N SER A 152 17.38 -4.05 -8.83
CA SER A 152 17.55 -3.94 -10.27
C SER A 152 17.24 -2.52 -10.79
N LYS A 153 17.87 -2.15 -11.92
CA LYS A 153 17.65 -0.87 -12.59
C LYS A 153 16.19 -0.64 -12.94
N ASP A 154 15.54 -1.64 -13.53
CA ASP A 154 14.14 -1.54 -13.95
C ASP A 154 13.19 -1.33 -12.76
N LYS A 155 13.45 -2.04 -11.65
CA LYS A 155 12.67 -1.84 -10.41
C LYS A 155 12.89 -0.46 -9.82
N LYS A 156 14.13 0.03 -9.81
CA LYS A 156 14.43 1.39 -9.35
C LYS A 156 13.66 2.43 -10.17
N GLU A 157 13.72 2.33 -11.50
CA GLU A 157 13.07 3.28 -12.40
C GLU A 157 11.55 3.24 -12.23
N ALA A 158 10.95 2.03 -12.14
CA ALA A 158 9.53 1.88 -11.88
C ALA A 158 9.09 2.46 -10.52
N HIS A 159 9.85 2.19 -9.47
CA HIS A 159 9.53 2.70 -8.13
C HIS A 159 9.71 4.22 -8.03
N ILE A 160 10.76 4.77 -8.67
CA ILE A 160 10.96 6.22 -8.72
C ILE A 160 9.85 6.89 -9.52
N ALA A 161 9.44 6.33 -10.66
CA ALA A 161 8.34 6.85 -11.46
C ALA A 161 7.02 6.87 -10.66
N ALA A 162 6.72 5.79 -9.94
CA ALA A 162 5.55 5.72 -9.07
C ALA A 162 5.59 6.77 -7.93
N LEU A 163 6.76 6.95 -7.32
CA LEU A 163 6.93 7.97 -6.27
C LEU A 163 6.83 9.39 -6.82
N LEU A 164 7.32 9.63 -8.04
CA LEU A 164 7.19 10.94 -8.71
C LEU A 164 5.74 11.22 -9.09
N GLU A 165 5.00 10.21 -9.55
CA GLU A 165 3.56 10.32 -9.81
C GLU A 165 2.80 10.68 -8.51
N ILE A 166 3.07 9.97 -7.42
CA ILE A 166 2.52 10.29 -6.11
C ILE A 166 2.91 11.71 -5.69
N LYS A 167 4.18 12.09 -5.87
CA LYS A 167 4.67 13.44 -5.57
C LYS A 167 3.94 14.51 -6.38
N GLU A 168 3.72 14.26 -7.67
CA GLU A 168 2.98 15.17 -8.54
C GLU A 168 1.54 15.36 -8.07
N VAL A 169 0.86 14.26 -7.72
CA VAL A 169 -0.49 14.29 -7.14
C VAL A 169 -0.50 15.07 -5.83
N LEU A 170 0.45 14.78 -4.94
CA LEU A 170 0.56 15.45 -3.63
C LEU A 170 0.96 16.93 -3.75
N SER A 171 1.82 17.29 -4.71
CA SER A 171 2.25 18.69 -4.92
C SER A 171 1.12 19.59 -5.37
N ARG A 172 0.09 19.03 -5.98
CA ARG A 172 -1.14 19.75 -6.37
C ARG A 172 -2.08 19.98 -5.18
N ASN A 173 -1.81 19.37 -4.04
CA ASN A 173 -2.61 19.51 -2.83
C ASN A 173 -1.95 20.49 -1.84
N PRO A 174 -2.56 21.65 -1.57
CA PRO A 174 -1.98 22.70 -0.71
C PRO A 174 -1.81 22.29 0.75
N PHE A 175 -2.44 21.19 1.19
CA PHE A 175 -2.40 20.69 2.56
C PHE A 175 -1.20 19.75 2.86
N VAL A 176 -0.39 19.42 1.86
CA VAL A 176 0.62 18.35 1.95
C VAL A 176 2.04 18.86 1.68
N LYS A 177 2.36 20.09 2.10
CA LYS A 177 3.68 20.70 1.83
C LYS A 177 4.88 19.95 2.45
N GLU A 178 4.71 19.33 3.61
CA GLU A 178 5.81 18.62 4.30
C GLU A 178 6.10 17.21 3.75
N GLN A 179 5.16 16.60 3.04
CA GLN A 179 5.31 15.22 2.55
C GLN A 179 6.21 15.12 1.30
N ASN A 180 6.43 16.19 0.57
CA ASN A 180 7.35 16.19 -0.57
C ASN A 180 8.80 15.89 -0.14
N VAL A 181 9.21 16.34 1.02
CA VAL A 181 10.55 16.07 1.59
C VAL A 181 10.71 14.57 1.88
N THR A 182 9.65 13.91 2.34
CA THR A 182 9.66 12.47 2.64
C THR A 182 9.75 11.64 1.37
N ILE A 183 9.04 12.03 0.30
CA ILE A 183 9.11 11.35 -1.00
C ILE A 183 10.49 11.55 -1.65
N ASP A 184 11.06 12.75 -1.57
CA ASP A 184 12.41 12.99 -2.04
C ASP A 184 13.44 12.17 -1.26
N GLY A 185 13.25 12.03 0.05
CA GLY A 185 14.04 11.14 0.89
C GLY A 185 13.96 9.67 0.46
N LEU A 186 12.75 9.18 0.13
CA LEU A 186 12.55 7.83 -0.39
C LEU A 186 13.22 7.64 -1.76
N ILE A 187 13.09 8.61 -2.67
CA ILE A 187 13.74 8.58 -3.97
C ILE A 187 15.26 8.54 -3.81
N ALA A 188 15.82 9.40 -2.95
CA ALA A 188 17.26 9.42 -2.65
C ALA A 188 17.73 8.08 -2.09
N MET A 189 16.97 7.48 -1.17
CA MET A 189 17.28 6.17 -0.59
C MET A 189 17.25 5.06 -1.64
N LEU A 190 16.26 5.03 -2.53
CA LEU A 190 16.20 4.06 -3.63
C LEU A 190 17.36 4.22 -4.62
N GLN A 191 17.78 5.45 -4.89
CA GLN A 191 18.96 5.73 -5.73
C GLN A 191 20.24 5.24 -5.07
N GLU A 192 20.38 5.43 -3.77
CA GLU A 192 21.55 4.98 -3.00
C GLU A 192 21.62 3.46 -2.92
N ILE A 193 20.52 2.79 -2.63
CA ILE A 193 20.42 1.33 -2.63
C ILE A 193 20.83 0.76 -3.99
N TYR A 194 20.34 1.37 -5.08
CA TYR A 194 20.71 0.95 -6.43
C TYR A 194 22.22 1.12 -6.70
N ARG A 195 22.81 2.25 -6.30
CA ARG A 195 24.24 2.52 -6.47
C ARG A 195 25.10 1.46 -5.78
N TYR A 196 24.76 1.09 -4.55
CA TYR A 196 25.47 0.04 -3.81
C TYR A 196 25.29 -1.34 -4.47
N SER A 197 24.09 -1.65 -4.95
CA SER A 197 23.83 -2.89 -5.66
C SER A 197 24.63 -3.04 -6.96
N GLU A 198 24.80 -1.97 -7.73
CA GLU A 198 25.62 -1.99 -8.95
C GLU A 198 27.11 -2.16 -8.65
N MET A 199 27.62 -1.43 -7.66
CA MET A 199 29.02 -1.57 -7.24
C MET A 199 29.35 -3.00 -6.83
N GLU A 200 28.49 -3.63 -6.06
CA GLU A 200 28.68 -5.01 -5.63
C GLU A 200 28.71 -6.00 -6.82
N ALA A 201 27.75 -5.85 -7.74
CA ALA A 201 27.68 -6.70 -8.92
C ALA A 201 28.93 -6.57 -9.80
N MET A 202 29.48 -5.37 -9.93
CA MET A 202 30.69 -5.10 -10.72
C MET A 202 31.93 -5.70 -10.07
N VAL A 203 32.14 -5.49 -8.78
CA VAL A 203 33.27 -6.06 -8.03
C VAL A 203 33.24 -7.58 -8.07
N TYR A 204 32.05 -8.18 -7.86
CA TYR A 204 31.90 -9.63 -7.93
C TYR A 204 32.26 -10.20 -9.30
N LYS A 205 31.83 -9.55 -10.38
CA LYS A 205 32.14 -9.95 -11.76
C LYS A 205 33.62 -9.92 -12.03
N GLU A 206 34.30 -8.83 -11.69
CA GLU A 206 35.74 -8.67 -11.92
C GLU A 206 36.56 -9.71 -11.15
N ILE A 207 36.21 -9.98 -9.89
CA ILE A 207 36.88 -10.98 -9.05
C ILE A 207 36.68 -12.39 -9.65
N LYS A 208 35.47 -12.69 -10.13
CA LYS A 208 35.15 -13.96 -10.76
C LYS A 208 35.95 -14.18 -12.05
N ASP A 209 35.95 -13.15 -12.93
CA ASP A 209 36.66 -13.19 -14.20
C ASP A 209 38.19 -13.36 -13.98
N ALA A 210 38.74 -12.69 -12.97
CA ALA A 210 40.16 -12.84 -12.59
C ALA A 210 40.45 -14.27 -12.05
N SER A 211 39.61 -14.84 -11.22
CA SER A 211 39.72 -16.21 -10.71
C SER A 211 39.65 -17.25 -11.85
N ASP A 212 38.70 -17.07 -12.78
CA ASP A 212 38.53 -17.98 -13.91
C ASP A 212 39.71 -17.89 -14.91
N ASN A 213 40.25 -16.68 -15.13
CA ASN A 213 41.45 -16.50 -15.94
C ASN A 213 42.66 -17.18 -15.35
N TYR A 214 42.88 -17.06 -14.04
CA TYR A 214 43.99 -17.71 -13.34
C TYR A 214 43.88 -19.24 -13.38
N ALA A 215 42.67 -19.79 -13.20
CA ALA A 215 42.41 -21.23 -13.32
C ALA A 215 42.72 -21.75 -14.75
N THR A 216 42.53 -20.89 -15.76
CA THR A 216 42.81 -21.22 -17.15
C THR A 216 44.31 -21.26 -17.43
N GLN A 217 45.09 -20.34 -16.86
CA GLN A 217 46.55 -20.33 -16.99
C GLN A 217 47.20 -21.56 -16.37
N LEU A 218 46.73 -22.00 -15.20
CA LEU A 218 47.21 -23.23 -14.55
C LEU A 218 46.94 -24.51 -15.40
N ARG A 219 45.91 -24.49 -16.22
CA ARG A 219 45.59 -25.60 -17.12
C ARG A 219 46.50 -25.72 -18.32
N THR A 220 47.12 -24.60 -18.77
CA THR A 220 47.98 -24.55 -19.96
C THR A 220 49.42 -24.97 -19.70
N GLU A 221 49.86 -25.03 -18.44
CA GLU A 221 51.27 -25.28 -18.08
C GLU A 221 51.59 -26.77 -17.76
N SER A 222 50.78 -27.71 -18.09
CA SER A 222 50.93 -29.06 -17.59
C SER A 222 51.72 -30.03 -18.48
N GLN A 223 52.85 -30.52 -17.96
CA GLN A 223 53.40 -31.80 -18.33
C GLN A 223 52.65 -32.96 -17.56
N GLU A 224 52.68 -34.19 -18.10
CA GLU A 224 51.86 -35.30 -17.52
C GLU A 224 52.02 -35.50 -15.98
N ASP A 225 53.21 -35.38 -15.44
CA ASP A 225 53.45 -35.51 -13.98
C ASP A 225 52.99 -34.29 -13.18
N GLN A 226 52.94 -33.14 -13.82
CA GLN A 226 52.33 -31.96 -13.21
C GLN A 226 50.81 -32.04 -13.19
N THR A 227 50.21 -32.72 -14.19
CA THR A 227 48.76 -32.92 -14.29
C THR A 227 48.22 -33.68 -13.06
N LYS A 228 48.87 -34.75 -12.62
CA LYS A 228 48.42 -35.51 -11.44
C LYS A 228 48.51 -34.69 -10.17
N THR A 229 49.61 -33.94 -10.02
CA THR A 229 49.79 -33.02 -8.87
C THR A 229 48.75 -31.89 -8.93
N GLN A 230 48.46 -31.37 -10.12
CA GLN A 230 47.43 -30.36 -10.33
C GLN A 230 46.05 -30.92 -10.07
N GLU A 231 45.71 -32.12 -10.53
CA GLU A 231 44.42 -32.76 -10.22
C GLU A 231 44.27 -33.03 -8.71
N PHE A 232 45.34 -33.41 -8.01
CA PHE A 232 45.30 -33.61 -6.57
C PHE A 232 45.10 -32.31 -5.83
N ASN A 233 45.83 -31.26 -6.23
CA ASN A 233 45.70 -29.94 -5.62
C ASN A 233 44.30 -29.35 -5.89
N TYR A 234 43.77 -29.57 -7.13
CA TYR A 234 42.42 -29.22 -7.49
C TYR A 234 41.37 -29.94 -6.64
N LEU A 235 41.54 -31.23 -6.39
CA LEU A 235 40.69 -32.03 -5.51
C LEU A 235 40.72 -31.48 -4.09
N LEU A 236 41.91 -31.14 -3.58
CA LEU A 236 42.08 -30.55 -2.25
C LEU A 236 41.41 -29.17 -2.12
N GLU A 237 41.58 -28.32 -3.14
CA GLU A 237 40.94 -27.00 -3.17
C GLU A 237 39.43 -27.12 -3.32
N SER A 238 38.95 -28.03 -4.16
CA SER A 238 37.53 -28.32 -4.29
C SER A 238 36.93 -28.80 -2.98
N ALA A 239 37.65 -29.65 -2.24
CA ALA A 239 37.23 -30.09 -0.90
C ALA A 239 37.20 -28.92 0.12
N LYS A 240 38.21 -28.05 0.10
CA LYS A 240 38.23 -26.83 0.92
C LYS A 240 37.09 -25.87 0.54
N GLN A 241 36.87 -25.61 -0.75
CA GLN A 241 35.75 -24.81 -1.23
C GLN A 241 34.42 -25.41 -0.85
N TYR A 242 34.27 -26.73 -0.99
CA TYR A 242 33.07 -27.43 -0.55
C TYR A 242 32.78 -27.20 0.93
N ILE A 243 33.81 -27.30 1.80
CA ILE A 243 33.66 -27.00 3.22
C ILE A 243 33.32 -25.53 3.45
N TYR A 244 33.98 -24.63 2.74
CA TYR A 244 33.71 -23.18 2.84
C TYR A 244 32.28 -22.85 2.42
N LEU A 245 31.85 -23.34 1.26
CA LEU A 245 30.50 -23.12 0.75
C LEU A 245 29.42 -23.73 1.65
N ASN A 246 29.69 -24.90 2.26
CA ASN A 246 28.78 -25.45 3.26
C ASN A 246 28.67 -24.55 4.51
N ARG A 247 29.80 -23.98 4.98
CA ARG A 247 29.78 -22.98 6.07
C ARG A 247 29.02 -21.71 5.66
N LYS A 248 29.24 -21.23 4.44
CA LYS A 248 28.54 -20.06 3.88
C LYS A 248 27.05 -20.34 3.77
N PHE A 249 26.67 -21.51 3.28
CA PHE A 249 25.27 -21.96 3.23
C PHE A 249 24.63 -21.91 4.62
N MET A 250 25.30 -22.47 5.64
CA MET A 250 24.80 -22.43 7.01
C MET A 250 24.71 -21.00 7.57
N LYS A 251 25.65 -20.11 7.21
CA LYS A 251 25.60 -18.69 7.59
C LYS A 251 24.35 -18.01 7.01
N HIS A 252 24.05 -18.21 5.72
CA HIS A 252 22.85 -17.64 5.10
C HIS A 252 21.57 -18.26 5.67
N LEU A 253 21.57 -19.58 5.91
CA LEU A 253 20.44 -20.25 6.52
C LEU A 253 20.17 -19.72 7.93
N ASN A 254 21.22 -19.53 8.74
CA ASN A 254 21.10 -18.95 10.09
C ASN A 254 20.65 -17.48 10.04
N SER A 255 21.08 -16.71 9.03
CA SER A 255 20.56 -15.35 8.81
C SER A 255 19.05 -15.36 8.59
N ILE A 256 18.57 -16.30 7.78
CA ILE A 256 17.12 -16.48 7.53
C ILE A 256 16.41 -16.99 8.80
N ALA A 257 17.02 -17.91 9.56
CA ALA A 257 16.46 -18.42 10.81
C ALA A 257 16.28 -17.33 11.89
N ALA A 258 17.13 -16.30 11.85
CA ALA A 258 17.10 -15.19 12.80
C ALA A 258 15.97 -14.16 12.48
N TYR A 259 15.24 -14.32 11.38
CA TYR A 259 14.14 -13.43 11.09
C TYR A 259 12.98 -13.62 12.07
N HIS A 260 12.56 -12.50 12.65
CA HIS A 260 11.43 -12.40 13.57
C HIS A 260 10.69 -11.10 13.30
N ASP A 261 10.14 -10.98 12.10
CA ASP A 261 9.36 -9.80 11.73
C ASP A 261 7.86 -10.16 11.77
N GLU A 262 7.25 -9.83 12.89
CA GLU A 262 5.80 -9.67 13.01
C GLU A 262 5.51 -8.18 13.18
N ILE A 263 4.54 -7.70 12.41
CA ILE A 263 4.19 -6.29 12.43
C ILE A 263 3.10 -6.08 13.46
N GLU A 264 3.42 -5.25 14.45
CA GLU A 264 2.48 -4.86 15.48
C GLU A 264 1.33 -4.05 14.89
N THR A 265 0.11 -4.33 15.35
CA THR A 265 -1.06 -3.53 15.03
C THR A 265 -0.94 -2.17 15.70
N LYS A 266 -1.00 -1.10 14.91
CA LYS A 266 -1.08 0.26 15.44
C LYS A 266 -2.55 0.66 15.61
N GLU A 267 -2.85 1.37 16.68
CA GLU A 267 -4.18 1.86 17.00
C GLU A 267 -4.18 3.38 17.16
N ILE A 268 -5.25 4.01 16.71
CA ILE A 268 -5.58 5.40 16.99
C ILE A 268 -7.07 5.52 17.30
N VAL A 269 -7.42 6.43 18.20
CA VAL A 269 -8.81 6.76 18.53
C VAL A 269 -9.17 8.09 17.88
N SER A 270 -10.23 8.08 17.07
CA SER A 270 -10.77 9.30 16.44
C SER A 270 -12.29 9.33 16.56
N SER A 271 -12.83 10.45 16.99
CA SER A 271 -14.29 10.62 17.22
C SER A 271 -14.93 9.52 18.10
N GLY A 272 -14.14 8.91 19.00
CA GLY A 272 -14.55 7.79 19.83
C GLY A 272 -14.51 6.44 19.14
N HIS A 273 -14.14 6.37 17.87
CA HIS A 273 -13.93 5.12 17.14
C HIS A 273 -12.45 4.73 17.19
N HIS A 274 -12.19 3.42 17.18
CA HIS A 274 -10.87 2.84 17.21
C HIS A 274 -10.47 2.40 15.80
N LEU A 275 -9.41 2.99 15.27
CA LEU A 275 -8.86 2.69 13.95
C LEU A 275 -7.59 1.90 14.10
N TYR A 276 -7.55 0.72 13.49
CA TYR A 276 -6.41 -0.18 13.53
C TYR A 276 -5.80 -0.30 12.15
N ILE A 277 -4.48 -0.22 12.09
CA ILE A 277 -3.72 -0.58 10.91
C ILE A 277 -2.82 -1.75 11.27
N SER A 278 -2.92 -2.81 10.53
CA SER A 278 -2.08 -4.00 10.66
C SER A 278 -1.54 -4.41 9.30
N ASN A 279 -0.48 -5.20 9.30
CA ASN A 279 0.02 -5.81 8.08
C ASN A 279 0.06 -7.33 8.28
N GLN A 280 -0.36 -8.08 7.26
CA GLN A 280 -0.36 -9.55 7.31
C GLN A 280 1.02 -10.16 7.13
N PHE A 281 2.02 -9.34 6.88
CA PHE A 281 3.39 -9.79 6.68
C PHE A 281 3.94 -10.48 7.92
N LYS A 282 4.36 -11.73 7.74
CA LYS A 282 5.04 -12.53 8.76
C LYS A 282 6.28 -13.14 8.14
N MET A 283 7.41 -12.96 8.80
CA MET A 283 8.66 -13.52 8.36
C MET A 283 9.37 -14.19 9.53
N ASN A 284 9.31 -15.51 9.56
CA ASN A 284 10.01 -16.35 10.50
C ASN A 284 10.46 -17.65 9.81
N LYS A 285 11.28 -18.44 10.50
CA LYS A 285 11.85 -19.68 9.96
C LYS A 285 10.80 -20.68 9.49
N ASP A 286 9.63 -20.76 10.16
CA ASP A 286 8.60 -21.72 9.83
C ASP A 286 7.84 -21.31 8.55
N VAL A 287 7.59 -20.02 8.37
CA VAL A 287 6.99 -19.49 7.14
C VAL A 287 7.93 -19.69 5.95
N VAL A 288 9.24 -19.46 6.14
CA VAL A 288 10.24 -19.72 5.09
C VAL A 288 10.31 -21.21 4.75
N LEU A 289 10.31 -22.08 5.74
CA LEU A 289 10.29 -23.53 5.53
C LEU A 289 9.05 -23.97 4.74
N ASN A 290 7.88 -23.45 5.09
CA ASN A 290 6.64 -23.73 4.38
C ASN A 290 6.69 -23.26 2.92
N SER A 291 7.22 -22.07 2.67
CA SER A 291 7.42 -21.54 1.34
C SER A 291 8.38 -22.42 0.53
N PHE A 292 9.52 -22.85 1.10
CA PHE A 292 10.42 -23.79 0.44
C PHE A 292 9.72 -25.11 0.14
N ASN A 293 9.01 -25.69 1.11
CA ASN A 293 8.29 -26.93 0.95
C ASN A 293 7.19 -26.86 -0.13
N TYR A 294 6.59 -25.69 -0.32
CA TYR A 294 5.60 -25.47 -1.36
C TYR A 294 6.24 -25.60 -2.76
N MET A 295 7.50 -25.21 -2.90
CA MET A 295 8.27 -25.27 -4.15
C MET A 295 8.89 -26.66 -4.42
N LEU A 296 8.91 -27.57 -3.42
CA LEU A 296 9.51 -28.88 -3.52
C LEU A 296 8.50 -29.97 -3.85
N LYS A 297 8.98 -31.09 -4.45
CA LYS A 297 8.19 -32.32 -4.68
C LYS A 297 7.63 -32.84 -3.35
N SER A 298 6.44 -33.44 -3.37
CA SER A 298 5.78 -33.97 -2.18
C SER A 298 6.64 -34.96 -1.38
N GLY A 299 7.42 -35.80 -2.07
CA GLY A 299 8.35 -36.77 -1.43
C GLY A 299 9.70 -36.19 -1.01
N LYS A 300 9.91 -34.87 -1.17
CA LYS A 300 11.16 -34.15 -0.84
C LYS A 300 10.93 -33.00 0.14
N LYS A 301 9.79 -32.96 0.81
CA LYS A 301 9.48 -31.96 1.82
C LYS A 301 10.40 -32.13 3.03
N ILE A 302 10.76 -31.02 3.63
CA ILE A 302 11.67 -30.92 4.77
C ILE A 302 10.80 -30.73 6.02
N ASN A 303 11.05 -31.54 7.05
CA ASN A 303 10.24 -31.53 8.26
C ASN A 303 10.57 -30.37 9.20
N CYS A 304 11.85 -30.03 9.32
CA CYS A 304 12.32 -28.98 10.20
C CYS A 304 13.27 -28.03 9.45
N PHE A 305 13.23 -26.75 9.80
CA PHE A 305 14.13 -25.75 9.20
C PHE A 305 15.61 -26.11 9.39
N ASP A 306 15.96 -26.68 10.54
CA ASP A 306 17.32 -27.06 10.88
C ASP A 306 17.83 -28.29 10.07
N ASP A 307 16.92 -29.00 9.39
CA ASP A 307 17.24 -30.12 8.49
C ASP A 307 17.54 -29.69 7.06
N ILE A 308 17.42 -28.40 6.76
CA ILE A 308 17.73 -27.89 5.42
C ILE A 308 19.23 -28.10 5.13
N ARG A 309 19.50 -28.84 4.04
CA ARG A 309 20.84 -29.06 3.51
C ARG A 309 20.88 -28.59 2.06
N PRO A 310 22.06 -28.27 1.50
CA PRO A 310 22.16 -27.85 0.09
C PRO A 310 21.48 -28.83 -0.87
N GLN A 311 21.60 -30.14 -0.62
CA GLN A 311 21.02 -31.19 -1.46
C GLN A 311 19.50 -31.15 -1.47
N CYS A 312 18.84 -30.64 -0.44
CA CYS A 312 17.39 -30.48 -0.40
C CYS A 312 16.89 -29.48 -1.46
N LEU A 313 17.72 -28.48 -1.76
CA LEU A 313 17.40 -27.37 -2.65
C LEU A 313 17.94 -27.51 -4.07
N TYR A 314 18.35 -28.72 -4.49
CA TYR A 314 18.73 -28.95 -5.88
C TYR A 314 17.52 -28.94 -6.80
N GLU A 315 17.68 -28.45 -8.05
CA GLU A 315 16.62 -28.39 -9.06
C GLU A 315 15.92 -29.74 -9.29
N SER A 316 16.66 -30.83 -9.11
CA SER A 316 16.10 -32.18 -9.19
C SER A 316 14.96 -32.45 -8.20
N ASN A 317 14.91 -31.68 -7.10
CA ASN A 317 13.91 -31.80 -6.05
C ASN A 317 12.75 -30.78 -6.22
N PHE A 318 12.84 -29.86 -7.18
CA PHE A 318 11.80 -28.87 -7.43
C PHE A 318 10.51 -29.51 -7.96
N SER A 319 9.38 -28.95 -7.55
CA SER A 319 8.07 -29.38 -7.97
C SER A 319 7.88 -29.23 -9.50
N LYS A 320 7.39 -30.28 -10.14
CA LYS A 320 7.03 -30.27 -11.57
C LYS A 320 5.52 -30.12 -11.79
N GLN A 321 4.74 -30.08 -10.71
CA GLN A 321 3.28 -29.88 -10.71
C GLN A 321 2.95 -28.44 -10.32
N LYS A 322 1.77 -28.19 -9.77
CA LYS A 322 1.40 -26.85 -9.29
C LYS A 322 1.90 -26.64 -7.85
N PRO A 323 2.80 -25.66 -7.59
CA PRO A 323 3.45 -24.79 -8.58
C PRO A 323 4.57 -25.52 -9.36
N LYS A 324 4.67 -25.27 -10.66
CA LYS A 324 5.77 -25.79 -11.48
C LYS A 324 6.96 -24.86 -11.32
N VAL A 325 8.04 -25.35 -10.72
CA VAL A 325 9.30 -24.61 -10.56
C VAL A 325 10.28 -25.06 -11.64
N GLN A 326 10.77 -24.11 -12.45
CA GLN A 326 11.57 -24.40 -13.64
C GLN A 326 13.05 -24.55 -13.30
N ASP A 327 13.60 -23.55 -12.61
CA ASP A 327 15.01 -23.43 -12.27
C ASP A 327 15.21 -22.71 -10.93
N TYR A 328 16.46 -22.47 -10.56
CA TYR A 328 16.82 -21.77 -9.33
C TYR A 328 16.32 -20.32 -9.27
N ASN A 329 16.25 -19.62 -10.41
CA ASN A 329 15.78 -18.23 -10.42
C ASN A 329 14.26 -18.20 -10.23
N ASP A 330 13.53 -19.09 -10.90
CA ASP A 330 12.09 -19.24 -10.70
C ASP A 330 11.77 -19.64 -9.24
N PHE A 331 12.61 -20.46 -8.60
CA PHE A 331 12.50 -20.78 -7.18
C PHE A 331 12.62 -19.52 -6.32
N ILE A 332 13.68 -18.71 -6.53
CA ILE A 332 13.91 -17.48 -5.79
C ILE A 332 12.73 -16.50 -5.95
N ASP A 333 12.30 -16.27 -7.19
CA ASP A 333 11.24 -15.32 -7.48
C ASP A 333 9.89 -15.77 -6.91
N ARG A 334 9.58 -17.06 -6.95
CA ARG A 334 8.33 -17.59 -6.37
C ARG A 334 8.31 -17.48 -4.87
N VAL A 335 9.40 -17.87 -4.19
CA VAL A 335 9.51 -17.70 -2.74
C VAL A 335 9.37 -16.21 -2.38
N TYR A 336 10.09 -15.34 -3.08
CA TYR A 336 9.98 -13.90 -2.86
C TYR A 336 8.56 -13.37 -3.08
N ASN A 337 7.91 -13.75 -4.17
CA ASN A 337 6.55 -13.30 -4.49
C ASN A 337 5.52 -13.81 -3.48
N GLU A 338 5.71 -14.98 -2.89
CA GLU A 338 4.87 -15.48 -1.81
C GLU A 338 4.93 -14.53 -0.61
N PHE A 339 6.12 -14.10 -0.20
CA PHE A 339 6.28 -13.11 0.88
C PHE A 339 5.74 -11.72 0.49
N VAL A 340 5.92 -11.30 -0.75
CA VAL A 340 5.32 -10.05 -1.25
C VAL A 340 3.80 -10.12 -1.18
N SER A 341 3.21 -11.27 -1.49
CA SER A 341 1.75 -11.46 -1.42
C SER A 341 1.18 -11.36 0.01
N MET A 342 2.02 -11.62 1.02
CA MET A 342 1.68 -11.44 2.44
C MET A 342 1.73 -9.97 2.88
N ASN A 343 2.40 -9.10 2.11
CA ASN A 343 2.49 -7.67 2.41
C ASN A 343 1.18 -6.96 2.09
N LYS A 344 0.14 -7.29 2.83
CA LYS A 344 -1.17 -6.64 2.72
C LYS A 344 -1.43 -5.83 3.97
N THR A 345 -1.60 -4.54 3.78
CA THR A 345 -2.09 -3.66 4.84
C THR A 345 -3.59 -3.90 5.03
N VAL A 346 -4.00 -4.05 6.25
CA VAL A 346 -5.40 -4.26 6.63
C VAL A 346 -5.80 -3.12 7.54
N TYR A 347 -6.85 -2.43 7.13
CA TYR A 347 -7.47 -1.36 7.88
C TYR A 347 -8.71 -1.92 8.59
N LYS A 348 -8.83 -1.66 9.87
CA LYS A 348 -10.00 -2.06 10.66
C LYS A 348 -10.50 -0.89 11.47
N ILE A 349 -11.81 -0.77 11.54
CA ILE A 349 -12.49 0.22 12.37
C ILE A 349 -13.36 -0.54 13.36
N LYS A 350 -13.24 -0.19 14.63
CA LYS A 350 -14.20 -0.55 15.66
C LYS A 350 -14.94 0.69 16.12
N THR A 351 -16.22 0.55 16.29
CA THR A 351 -17.06 1.66 16.76
C THR A 351 -16.78 1.99 18.22
N LYS A 352 -17.25 3.16 18.66
CA LYS A 352 -17.23 3.56 20.06
C LYS A 352 -17.91 2.56 21.03
N ASP A 353 -18.76 1.67 20.50
CA ASP A 353 -19.41 0.58 21.25
C ASP A 353 -18.69 -0.77 21.05
N ASP A 354 -17.42 -0.73 20.61
CA ASP A 354 -16.55 -1.91 20.36
C ASP A 354 -17.10 -2.91 19.34
N LYS A 355 -17.98 -2.47 18.42
CA LYS A 355 -18.48 -3.29 17.33
C LYS A 355 -17.57 -3.21 16.14
N ASP A 356 -17.36 -4.33 15.47
CA ASP A 356 -16.60 -4.38 14.22
C ASP A 356 -17.39 -3.66 13.12
N PHE A 357 -16.75 -2.73 12.43
CA PHE A 357 -17.32 -1.94 11.34
C PHE A 357 -17.91 -2.81 10.24
N GLU A 358 -17.23 -3.91 9.88
CA GLU A 358 -17.70 -4.80 8.81
C GLU A 358 -19.01 -5.53 9.16
N SER A 359 -19.26 -5.73 10.46
CA SER A 359 -20.50 -6.34 10.93
C SER A 359 -21.73 -5.42 10.93
N LEU A 360 -21.54 -4.13 10.67
CA LEU A 360 -22.60 -3.14 10.73
C LEU A 360 -23.46 -3.15 9.45
N SER A 361 -24.70 -2.71 9.58
CA SER A 361 -25.54 -2.40 8.41
C SER A 361 -24.97 -1.19 7.64
N ALA A 362 -25.26 -1.08 6.35
CA ALA A 362 -24.78 -0.01 5.48
C ALA A 362 -25.03 1.39 6.07
N GLY A 363 -26.23 1.66 6.60
CA GLY A 363 -26.53 2.95 7.22
C GLY A 363 -25.69 3.25 8.47
N TRP A 364 -25.36 2.23 9.28
CA TRP A 364 -24.47 2.39 10.42
C TRP A 364 -23.01 2.58 9.99
N LYS A 365 -22.55 1.86 8.98
CA LYS A 365 -21.23 2.07 8.38
C LYS A 365 -21.09 3.51 7.90
N THR A 366 -22.09 4.02 7.14
CA THR A 366 -22.14 5.42 6.66
C THR A 366 -22.07 6.41 7.83
N SER A 367 -22.80 6.15 8.92
CA SER A 367 -22.77 7.00 10.11
C SER A 367 -21.37 7.08 10.74
N VAL A 368 -20.70 5.94 10.88
CA VAL A 368 -19.32 5.87 11.42
C VAL A 368 -18.33 6.63 10.54
N LEU A 369 -18.42 6.45 9.21
CA LEU A 369 -17.54 7.18 8.28
C LEU A 369 -17.77 8.70 8.34
N LEU A 370 -19.02 9.14 8.41
CA LEU A 370 -19.33 10.57 8.55
C LEU A 370 -18.86 11.13 9.90
N ASP A 371 -19.00 10.38 11.00
CA ASP A 371 -18.45 10.78 12.30
C ASP A 371 -16.92 10.97 12.22
N LEU A 372 -16.23 10.08 11.54
CA LEU A 372 -14.78 10.15 11.34
C LEU A 372 -14.39 11.32 10.44
N ILE A 373 -15.04 11.49 9.29
CA ILE A 373 -14.75 12.55 8.30
C ILE A 373 -15.02 13.93 8.90
N LEU A 374 -16.16 14.11 9.53
CA LEU A 374 -16.53 15.39 10.15
C LEU A 374 -15.76 15.62 11.45
N GLY A 375 -15.39 14.58 12.18
CA GLY A 375 -14.62 14.69 13.40
C GLY A 375 -13.14 14.98 13.23
N TYR A 376 -12.63 14.94 12.00
CA TYR A 376 -11.21 15.19 11.72
C TYR A 376 -10.89 16.70 11.80
N ASP A 377 -10.23 17.09 12.86
CA ASP A 377 -9.94 18.49 13.20
C ASP A 377 -8.55 18.98 12.77
N LYS A 378 -7.66 18.06 12.36
CA LYS A 378 -6.30 18.41 11.91
C LYS A 378 -6.25 18.98 10.49
N ASP A 379 -7.34 18.83 9.74
CA ASP A 379 -7.45 19.30 8.37
C ASP A 379 -8.43 20.48 8.31
N ILE A 380 -7.99 21.61 7.73
CA ILE A 380 -8.78 22.83 7.54
C ILE A 380 -9.41 22.92 6.15
N ALA A 381 -9.21 21.89 5.29
CA ALA A 381 -9.78 21.89 3.96
C ALA A 381 -11.30 21.96 3.98
N PRO A 382 -11.90 22.74 3.08
CA PRO A 382 -13.35 22.72 2.88
C PRO A 382 -13.83 21.29 2.56
N ILE A 383 -15.03 20.96 3.01
CA ILE A 383 -15.66 19.67 2.71
C ILE A 383 -16.94 19.92 1.91
N ILE A 384 -17.06 19.25 0.79
CA ILE A 384 -18.28 19.20 -0.03
C ILE A 384 -18.87 17.80 0.12
N ILE A 385 -20.12 17.70 0.58
CA ILE A 385 -20.83 16.42 0.74
C ILE A 385 -22.15 16.48 -0.01
N ASP A 386 -22.34 15.56 -0.94
CA ASP A 386 -23.59 15.49 -1.71
C ASP A 386 -24.51 14.43 -1.10
N GLN A 387 -25.64 14.88 -0.57
CA GLN A 387 -26.73 14.10 0.03
C GLN A 387 -26.25 13.11 1.12
N PRO A 388 -25.63 13.62 2.20
CA PRO A 388 -25.14 12.76 3.29
C PRO A 388 -26.27 12.02 4.02
N GLU A 389 -27.51 12.50 3.90
CA GLU A 389 -28.68 11.88 4.52
C GLU A 389 -29.17 10.61 3.83
N ASP A 390 -28.77 10.36 2.59
CA ASP A 390 -29.13 9.15 1.89
C ASP A 390 -28.64 7.93 2.66
N ASN A 391 -29.56 7.02 2.95
CA ASN A 391 -29.29 5.79 3.71
C ASN A 391 -28.97 5.96 5.21
N LEU A 392 -29.12 7.15 5.78
CA LEU A 392 -28.99 7.38 7.21
C LEU A 392 -30.32 7.22 7.96
N ALA A 393 -30.25 6.67 9.17
CA ALA A 393 -31.40 6.68 10.06
C ALA A 393 -31.75 8.10 10.50
N THR A 394 -33.02 8.48 10.50
CA THR A 394 -33.50 9.81 10.89
C THR A 394 -32.96 10.23 12.27
N LYS A 395 -32.86 9.29 13.22
CA LYS A 395 -32.28 9.57 14.54
C LYS A 395 -30.82 10.03 14.43
N TYR A 396 -30.03 9.38 13.59
CA TYR A 396 -28.63 9.80 13.40
C TYR A 396 -28.51 11.17 12.71
N ILE A 397 -29.39 11.48 11.77
CA ILE A 397 -29.41 12.79 11.13
C ILE A 397 -29.59 13.90 12.19
N ASN A 398 -30.51 13.71 13.11
CA ASN A 398 -30.81 14.71 14.16
C ASN A 398 -29.72 14.80 15.21
N ASP A 399 -29.32 13.66 15.78
CA ASP A 399 -28.48 13.61 16.98
C ASP A 399 -26.98 13.54 16.65
N GLY A 400 -26.61 12.91 15.54
CA GLY A 400 -25.22 12.72 15.10
C GLY A 400 -24.76 13.75 14.08
N LEU A 401 -25.30 13.68 12.85
CA LEU A 401 -24.85 14.48 11.72
C LEU A 401 -24.97 15.98 11.98
N VAL A 402 -26.13 16.46 12.46
CA VAL A 402 -26.36 17.88 12.77
C VAL A 402 -25.41 18.36 13.86
N ALA A 403 -25.20 17.56 14.90
CA ALA A 403 -24.27 17.91 15.97
C ALA A 403 -22.81 18.00 15.46
N ALA A 404 -22.39 17.06 14.61
CA ALA A 404 -21.09 17.09 13.98
C ALA A 404 -20.91 18.34 13.09
N ILE A 405 -21.88 18.65 12.24
CA ILE A 405 -21.87 19.85 11.39
C ILE A 405 -21.70 21.11 12.23
N LYS A 406 -22.49 21.27 13.31
CA LYS A 406 -22.40 22.43 14.22
C LYS A 406 -21.04 22.60 14.86
N LYS A 407 -20.38 21.49 15.19
CA LYS A 407 -19.04 21.50 15.76
C LYS A 407 -18.00 21.94 14.73
N VAL A 408 -18.06 21.34 13.55
CA VAL A 408 -17.02 21.46 12.51
C VAL A 408 -17.10 22.78 11.74
N LYS A 409 -18.31 23.33 11.51
CA LYS A 409 -18.51 24.59 10.78
C LYS A 409 -17.82 25.82 11.43
N LYS A 410 -17.38 25.69 12.69
CA LYS A 410 -16.61 26.72 13.37
C LYS A 410 -15.18 26.83 12.87
N ASN A 411 -14.63 25.73 12.36
CA ASN A 411 -13.22 25.59 12.02
C ASN A 411 -12.97 25.44 10.52
N LYS A 412 -13.96 24.92 9.77
CA LYS A 412 -13.83 24.74 8.32
C LYS A 412 -15.15 24.96 7.59
N GLN A 413 -15.05 25.29 6.31
CA GLN A 413 -16.22 25.45 5.45
C GLN A 413 -16.80 24.08 5.11
N ILE A 414 -18.12 23.94 5.26
CA ILE A 414 -18.87 22.76 4.88
C ILE A 414 -19.91 23.16 3.84
N ILE A 415 -19.89 22.52 2.67
CA ILE A 415 -20.86 22.67 1.61
C ILE A 415 -21.65 21.37 1.52
N LEU A 416 -22.93 21.43 1.84
CA LEU A 416 -23.82 20.27 1.83
C LEU A 416 -24.89 20.43 0.77
N VAL A 417 -25.06 19.43 -0.05
CA VAL A 417 -26.27 19.26 -0.85
C VAL A 417 -27.25 18.41 -0.08
N SER A 418 -28.46 18.87 0.11
CA SER A 418 -29.44 18.12 0.91
C SER A 418 -30.86 18.36 0.39
N HIS A 419 -31.68 17.32 0.53
CA HIS A 419 -33.13 17.38 0.33
C HIS A 419 -33.89 17.24 1.67
N ASN A 420 -33.18 17.20 2.80
CA ASN A 420 -33.75 17.08 4.14
C ASN A 420 -33.71 18.45 4.86
N ALA A 421 -34.89 18.98 5.22
CA ALA A 421 -34.99 20.27 5.91
C ALA A 421 -34.22 20.32 7.24
N THR A 422 -34.09 19.22 7.92
CA THR A 422 -33.41 19.14 9.24
C THR A 422 -31.97 19.62 9.14
N ILE A 423 -31.27 19.29 8.06
CA ILE A 423 -29.84 19.61 7.91
C ILE A 423 -29.61 21.13 7.83
N PRO A 424 -30.20 21.90 6.89
CA PRO A 424 -29.98 23.34 6.83
C PRO A 424 -30.54 24.08 8.03
N MET A 425 -31.73 23.67 8.54
CA MET A 425 -32.39 24.38 9.64
C MET A 425 -31.76 24.10 10.99
N MET A 426 -31.63 22.82 11.34
CA MET A 426 -31.07 22.44 12.63
C MET A 426 -29.54 22.50 12.65
N GLY A 427 -28.88 22.37 11.49
CA GLY A 427 -27.46 22.60 11.31
C GLY A 427 -27.09 24.08 11.37
N ASP A 428 -28.08 24.98 11.37
CA ASP A 428 -27.89 26.42 11.45
C ASP A 428 -26.97 26.90 10.29
N ALA A 429 -27.45 26.70 9.06
CA ALA A 429 -26.72 27.03 7.86
C ALA A 429 -26.56 28.55 7.71
N GLN A 430 -25.34 29.01 7.47
CA GLN A 430 -25.06 30.44 7.31
C GLN A 430 -25.54 30.98 5.96
N GLN A 431 -25.51 30.10 4.92
CA GLN A 431 -25.90 30.45 3.56
C GLN A 431 -26.70 29.32 2.95
N ILE A 432 -27.81 29.65 2.32
CA ILE A 432 -28.62 28.73 1.52
C ILE A 432 -28.41 29.07 0.05
N ILE A 433 -28.01 28.06 -0.72
CA ILE A 433 -27.90 28.13 -2.18
C ILE A 433 -29.09 27.36 -2.75
N TYR A 434 -29.96 28.03 -3.44
CA TYR A 434 -31.14 27.46 -4.07
C TYR A 434 -30.89 27.27 -5.56
N CYS A 435 -31.03 26.01 -5.98
CA CYS A 435 -30.95 25.62 -7.39
C CYS A 435 -32.35 25.34 -7.96
N GLU A 436 -32.66 25.93 -9.09
CA GLU A 436 -33.91 25.75 -9.80
C GLU A 436 -33.66 25.48 -11.29
N ASN A 437 -34.37 24.50 -11.85
CA ASN A 437 -34.35 24.28 -13.28
C ASN A 437 -35.55 25.04 -13.90
N SER A 438 -35.24 26.11 -14.60
CA SER A 438 -36.21 26.90 -15.32
C SER A 438 -35.97 26.76 -16.83
N GLN A 439 -36.89 26.06 -17.54
CA GLN A 439 -36.85 25.85 -18.99
C GLN A 439 -35.49 25.30 -19.50
N GLY A 440 -34.95 24.32 -18.81
CA GLY A 440 -33.67 23.69 -19.16
C GLY A 440 -32.41 24.47 -18.76
N LYS A 441 -32.58 25.61 -18.09
CA LYS A 441 -31.48 26.39 -17.52
C LYS A 441 -31.48 26.27 -16.00
N ILE A 442 -30.32 26.00 -15.43
CA ILE A 442 -30.14 25.99 -13.99
C ILE A 442 -29.92 27.40 -13.51
N VAL A 443 -30.81 27.87 -12.65
CA VAL A 443 -30.73 29.18 -12.02
C VAL A 443 -30.33 28.98 -10.57
N ILE A 444 -29.28 29.70 -10.15
CA ILE A 444 -28.73 29.61 -8.81
C ILE A 444 -28.95 30.96 -8.12
N ARG A 445 -29.52 30.92 -6.92
CA ARG A 445 -29.70 32.07 -6.05
C ARG A 445 -29.25 31.72 -4.64
N SER A 446 -28.84 32.72 -3.88
CA SER A 446 -28.43 32.47 -2.51
C SER A 446 -28.85 33.59 -1.57
N ALA A 447 -29.13 33.21 -0.34
CA ALA A 447 -29.38 34.14 0.74
C ALA A 447 -29.02 33.48 2.09
N PRO A 448 -28.77 34.26 3.15
CA PRO A 448 -28.66 33.70 4.50
C PRO A 448 -29.98 33.01 4.91
N LEU A 449 -29.91 32.14 5.90
CA LEU A 449 -31.08 31.33 6.36
C LEU A 449 -32.29 32.22 6.73
N GLU A 450 -32.02 33.38 7.31
CA GLU A 450 -33.02 34.37 7.74
C GLU A 450 -33.42 35.37 6.63
N GLY A 451 -32.83 35.21 5.45
CA GLY A 451 -33.05 36.09 4.32
C GLY A 451 -34.22 35.68 3.42
N GLU A 452 -34.26 36.30 2.24
CA GLU A 452 -35.29 36.06 1.25
C GLU A 452 -34.66 35.79 -0.13
N ILE A 453 -35.30 34.90 -0.90
CA ILE A 453 -34.99 34.62 -2.30
C ILE A 453 -36.25 34.90 -3.10
N ASN A 454 -36.18 35.86 -4.05
CA ASN A 454 -37.32 36.31 -4.87
C ASN A 454 -38.56 36.74 -4.06
N GLY A 455 -38.35 37.43 -2.89
CA GLY A 455 -39.45 37.85 -2.05
C GLY A 455 -40.07 36.71 -1.24
N THR A 456 -39.50 35.53 -1.26
CA THR A 456 -39.94 34.40 -0.43
C THR A 456 -38.91 34.15 0.70
N PRO A 457 -39.33 34.15 1.95
CA PRO A 457 -38.43 33.80 3.06
C PRO A 457 -37.78 32.45 2.83
N VAL A 458 -36.47 32.35 3.08
CA VAL A 458 -35.69 31.11 2.86
C VAL A 458 -36.27 29.94 3.64
N LEU A 459 -36.73 30.16 4.85
CA LEU A 459 -37.39 29.12 5.66
C LEU A 459 -38.65 28.56 4.97
N ASP A 460 -39.44 29.41 4.33
CA ASP A 460 -40.64 28.99 3.58
C ASP A 460 -40.26 28.21 2.33
N LEU A 461 -39.20 28.65 1.68
CA LEU A 461 -38.65 27.97 0.51
C LEU A 461 -38.14 26.55 0.89
N ILE A 462 -37.38 26.44 1.96
CA ILE A 462 -36.93 25.14 2.48
C ILE A 462 -38.15 24.24 2.76
N ALA A 463 -39.12 24.76 3.55
CA ALA A 463 -40.31 24.01 3.89
C ALA A 463 -41.10 23.54 2.64
N SER A 464 -41.17 24.36 1.60
CA SER A 464 -41.89 24.02 0.36
C SER A 464 -41.19 22.89 -0.42
N ILE A 465 -39.86 22.93 -0.48
CA ILE A 465 -39.05 21.99 -1.27
C ILE A 465 -38.96 20.64 -0.60
N THR A 466 -38.74 20.63 0.71
CA THR A 466 -38.37 19.42 1.47
C THR A 466 -39.55 18.79 2.22
N ASP A 467 -40.49 19.60 2.70
CA ASP A 467 -41.59 19.16 3.58
C ASP A 467 -42.98 19.26 2.99
N GLY A 468 -43.08 19.70 1.73
CA GLY A 468 -44.38 19.91 1.05
C GLY A 468 -45.11 21.16 1.53
N GLY A 469 -44.37 22.13 2.09
CA GLY A 469 -44.86 23.44 2.51
C GLY A 469 -45.48 23.48 3.90
N LYS A 470 -45.69 24.72 4.38
CA LYS A 470 -46.30 24.98 5.71
C LYS A 470 -47.66 24.22 5.92
N PRO A 471 -48.54 24.07 4.90
CA PRO A 471 -49.78 23.30 5.10
C PRO A 471 -49.52 21.83 5.44
N SER A 472 -48.52 21.20 4.81
CA SER A 472 -48.16 19.81 5.07
C SER A 472 -47.57 19.66 6.46
N ILE A 473 -46.69 20.57 6.86
CA ILE A 473 -46.10 20.60 8.21
C ILE A 473 -47.22 20.75 9.26
N LYS A 474 -48.13 21.71 9.09
CA LYS A 474 -49.28 21.88 10.01
C LYS A 474 -50.11 20.61 10.15
N LYS A 475 -50.40 19.91 9.05
CA LYS A 475 -51.14 18.62 9.08
C LYS A 475 -50.39 17.55 9.86
N ARG A 476 -49.07 17.46 9.71
CA ARG A 476 -48.23 16.50 10.47
C ARG A 476 -48.20 16.84 11.95
N VAL A 477 -48.01 18.09 12.33
CA VAL A 477 -48.02 18.57 13.73
C VAL A 477 -49.37 18.23 14.39
N LYS A 478 -50.47 18.46 13.67
CA LYS A 478 -51.84 18.10 14.16
C LYS A 478 -51.98 16.60 14.35
N LYS A 479 -51.49 15.77 13.42
CA LYS A 479 -51.55 14.31 13.54
C LYS A 479 -50.70 13.77 14.69
N TYR A 480 -49.56 14.37 14.97
CA TYR A 480 -48.71 14.03 16.11
C TYR A 480 -49.25 14.56 17.45
N ASN A 481 -50.40 15.28 17.45
CA ASN A 481 -51.05 15.86 18.64
C ASN A 481 -50.13 16.80 19.45
N LEU A 482 -49.25 17.53 18.78
CA LEU A 482 -48.30 18.48 19.40
C LEU A 482 -49.01 19.82 19.64
N LYS A 483 -50.03 19.82 20.55
CA LYS A 483 -50.87 21.03 20.86
C LYS A 483 -50.10 22.21 21.40
N LYS A 484 -48.89 22.05 21.96
CA LYS A 484 -48.08 23.13 22.54
C LYS A 484 -47.36 23.99 21.53
N PHE A 485 -47.36 23.67 20.23
CA PHE A 485 -46.60 24.37 19.19
C PHE A 485 -47.49 24.98 18.10
N THR A 486 -48.77 25.14 18.33
CA THR A 486 -49.76 25.65 17.37
C THR A 486 -50.38 27.01 17.78
N GLU A 487 -49.86 27.69 18.83
CA GLU A 487 -50.21 29.06 19.15
C GLU A 487 -49.23 30.03 18.54
#